data_f7a7ba519d6ed86b8f5b969211f8f60b
#
_entry.id   f7a7ba519d6ed86b8f5b969211f8f60b
#
_cell.length_a   1.000
_cell.length_b   1.000
_cell.length_c   1.000
_cell.angle_alpha   90.00
_cell.angle_beta   90.00
_cell.angle_gamma   90.00
#
_symmetry.space_group_name_H-M   'P 1'
#
loop_
_entity.id
_entity.type
_entity.pdbx_description
1 polymer ?
#
loop_
_entity_poly.entity_id
_entity_poly.type
_entity_poly.pdbx_seq_one_letter_code
_entity_poly.pdbx_strand_id
1 'polypeptide(L)' 'AKYNKDMYIFDEYLNDKDLDKRERAKLWRTSIGLQAVDNLRVSDFLIETARKHIEGEISMDEVNQLIKEYYESKKH' A
#
# COMPACT_ATOMS: atom_id res chain seq x y z
N ALA A 1 -17.87 8.66 -15.33
CA ALA A 1 -17.09 7.57 -14.74
C ALA A 1 -16.94 7.78 -13.25
N LYS A 2 -17.14 6.75 -12.50
CA LYS A 2 -16.98 6.87 -11.07
C LYS A 2 -15.51 6.95 -10.68
N TYR A 3 -15.22 7.93 -9.90
CA TYR A 3 -13.92 8.13 -9.33
C TYR A 3 -13.66 7.02 -8.31
N ASN A 4 -12.65 6.20 -8.56
CA ASN A 4 -12.26 5.17 -7.61
C ASN A 4 -11.09 5.70 -6.78
N LYS A 5 -11.37 5.93 -5.52
CA LYS A 5 -10.40 6.49 -4.59
C LYS A 5 -9.12 5.65 -4.50
N ASP A 6 -9.26 4.34 -4.60
CA ASP A 6 -8.11 3.44 -4.48
C ASP A 6 -7.18 3.49 -5.70
N MET A 7 -7.68 3.94 -6.86
CA MET A 7 -6.85 4.08 -8.05
C MET A 7 -5.86 5.22 -7.95
N TYR A 8 -6.14 6.18 -7.06
CA TYR A 8 -5.32 7.38 -6.92
C TYR A 8 -4.56 7.44 -5.61
N ILE A 9 -4.56 6.32 -4.90
CA ILE A 9 -3.82 6.23 -3.65
C ILE A 9 -2.34 6.41 -3.93
N PHE A 10 -1.66 7.17 -3.10
CA PHE A 10 -0.23 7.47 -3.23
C PHE A 10 0.14 8.35 -4.41
N ASP A 11 -0.84 8.98 -5.06
CA ASP A 11 -0.55 9.94 -6.16
C ASP A 11 0.38 11.06 -5.68
N GLU A 12 0.30 11.43 -4.43
CA GLU A 12 1.15 12.46 -3.85
C GLU A 12 2.63 12.13 -3.93
N TYR A 13 2.98 10.86 -4.05
CA TYR A 13 4.37 10.43 -4.15
C TYR A 13 4.89 10.36 -5.57
N LEU A 14 4.01 10.41 -6.56
CA LEU A 14 4.42 10.24 -7.95
C LEU A 14 5.29 11.39 -8.46
N ASN A 15 5.21 12.54 -7.81
CA ASN A 15 6.03 13.71 -8.14
C ASN A 15 7.04 14.04 -7.05
N ASP A 16 7.26 13.11 -6.13
CA ASP A 16 8.22 13.31 -5.05
C ASP A 16 9.63 13.39 -5.63
N LYS A 17 10.46 14.24 -5.05
CA LYS A 17 11.85 14.40 -5.48
C LYS A 17 12.68 13.17 -5.16
N ASP A 18 12.28 12.41 -4.15
CA ASP A 18 12.96 11.18 -3.76
C ASP A 18 12.55 10.06 -4.70
N LEU A 19 13.52 9.60 -5.51
CA LEU A 19 13.26 8.59 -6.51
C LEU A 19 12.83 7.26 -5.87
N ASP A 20 13.41 6.93 -4.71
CA ASP A 20 13.06 5.69 -4.01
C ASP A 20 11.61 5.72 -3.55
N LYS A 21 11.15 6.86 -3.04
CA LYS A 21 9.75 7.00 -2.64
C LYS A 21 8.82 6.84 -3.82
N ARG A 22 9.17 7.45 -4.96
CA ARG A 22 8.34 7.32 -6.16
C ARG A 22 8.22 5.87 -6.61
N GLU A 23 9.33 5.15 -6.62
CA GLU A 23 9.34 3.76 -7.07
C GLU A 23 8.55 2.87 -6.12
N ARG A 24 8.71 3.06 -4.82
CA ARG A 24 7.95 2.30 -3.83
C ARG A 24 6.45 2.58 -3.96
N ALA A 25 6.09 3.85 -4.16
CA ALA A 25 4.69 4.23 -4.32
C ALA A 25 4.06 3.59 -5.56
N LYS A 26 4.81 3.52 -6.65
CA LYS A 26 4.33 2.88 -7.88
C LYS A 26 4.06 1.39 -7.67
N LEU A 27 4.96 0.72 -6.97
CA LEU A 27 4.79 -0.70 -6.68
C LEU A 27 3.55 -0.95 -5.83
N TRP A 28 3.36 -0.15 -4.78
CA TRP A 28 2.21 -0.29 -3.91
C TRP A 28 0.92 0.06 -4.64
N ARG A 29 0.94 1.12 -5.43
CA ARG A 29 -0.23 1.53 -6.20
C ARG A 29 -0.67 0.43 -7.14
N THR A 30 0.28 -0.21 -7.83
CA THR A 30 -0.03 -1.32 -8.72
C THR A 30 -0.64 -2.49 -7.97
N SER A 31 -0.02 -2.87 -6.84
CA SER A 31 -0.49 -4.00 -6.04
C SER A 31 -1.91 -3.77 -5.50
N ILE A 32 -2.15 -2.58 -4.99
CA ILE A 32 -3.46 -2.24 -4.43
C ILE A 32 -4.50 -2.12 -5.55
N GLY A 33 -4.09 -1.57 -6.69
CA GLY A 33 -4.98 -1.45 -7.83
C GLY A 33 -5.45 -2.80 -8.35
N LEU A 34 -4.56 -3.79 -8.38
CA LEU A 34 -4.92 -5.15 -8.80
C LEU A 34 -5.94 -5.77 -7.84
N GLN A 35 -5.79 -5.55 -6.55
CA GLN A 35 -6.76 -6.04 -5.57
C GLN A 35 -8.12 -5.38 -5.76
N ALA A 36 -8.13 -4.09 -6.07
CA ALA A 36 -9.38 -3.37 -6.29
C ALA A 36 -10.12 -3.90 -7.52
N VAL A 37 -9.37 -4.26 -8.58
CA VAL A 37 -9.97 -4.82 -9.81
C VAL A 37 -10.64 -6.16 -9.51
N ASP A 38 -10.06 -6.94 -8.60
CA ASP A 38 -10.62 -8.25 -8.24
C ASP A 38 -11.71 -8.13 -7.17
N ASN A 39 -12.19 -6.94 -6.90
CA ASN A 39 -13.19 -6.67 -5.86
C ASN A 39 -12.72 -7.02 -4.45
N LEU A 40 -11.44 -7.12 -4.26
CA LEU A 40 -10.87 -7.35 -2.93
C LEU A 40 -10.80 -6.01 -2.20
N ARG A 41 -11.29 -6.01 -0.98
CA ARG A 41 -11.32 -4.79 -0.20
C ARG A 41 -9.95 -4.51 0.42
N VAL A 42 -9.40 -3.36 0.10
CA VAL A 42 -8.11 -2.94 0.67
C VAL A 42 -8.38 -2.33 2.05
N SER A 43 -7.71 -2.86 3.06
CA SER A 43 -7.90 -2.37 4.43
C SER A 43 -7.09 -1.11 4.68
N ASP A 44 -7.56 -0.30 5.63
CA ASP A 44 -6.82 0.89 6.06
C ASP A 44 -5.46 0.50 6.63
N PHE A 45 -5.40 -0.66 7.29
CA PHE A 45 -4.14 -1.17 7.82
C PHE A 45 -3.10 -1.36 6.71
N LEU A 46 -3.51 -1.94 5.59
CA LEU A 46 -2.60 -2.16 4.47
C LEU A 46 -2.12 -0.84 3.88
N ILE A 47 -3.02 0.11 3.75
CA ILE A 47 -2.67 1.43 3.22
C ILE A 47 -1.66 2.13 4.12
N GLU A 48 -1.87 2.10 5.43
CA GLU A 48 -0.95 2.72 6.36
C GLU A 48 0.40 2.02 6.40
N THR A 49 0.40 0.70 6.33
CA THR A 49 1.63 -0.08 6.30
C THR A 49 2.43 0.25 5.04
N ALA A 50 1.74 0.34 3.90
CA ALA A 50 2.38 0.72 2.65
C ALA A 50 2.99 2.11 2.73
N ARG A 51 2.26 3.05 3.31
CA ARG A 51 2.76 4.43 3.46
C ARG A 51 4.03 4.48 4.29
N LYS A 52 4.09 3.72 5.38
CA LYS A 52 5.29 3.65 6.20
C LYS A 52 6.49 3.12 5.42
N HIS A 53 6.26 2.11 4.59
CA HIS A 53 7.31 1.57 3.74
C HIS A 53 7.76 2.59 2.69
N ILE A 54 6.81 3.29 2.07
CA ILE A 54 7.12 4.32 1.08
C ILE A 54 7.98 5.43 1.71
N GLU A 55 7.63 5.83 2.92
CA GLU A 55 8.36 6.88 3.63
C GLU A 55 9.71 6.41 4.19
N GLY A 56 10.00 5.11 4.08
CA GLY A 56 11.27 4.58 4.56
C GLY A 56 11.31 4.31 6.05
N GLU A 57 10.16 4.30 6.72
CA GLU A 57 10.09 4.06 8.16
C GLU A 57 10.23 2.59 8.52
N ILE A 58 9.83 1.71 7.62
CA ILE A 58 9.93 0.27 7.83
C ILE A 58 10.44 -0.41 6.55
N SER A 59 11.08 -1.58 6.73
CA SER A 59 11.59 -2.37 5.62
C SER A 59 10.49 -3.27 5.05
N MET A 60 10.77 -3.89 3.91
CA MET A 60 9.84 -4.86 3.32
C MET A 60 9.66 -6.07 4.23
N ASP A 61 10.72 -6.50 4.91
CA ASP A 61 10.61 -7.60 5.88
C ASP A 61 9.66 -7.24 7.01
N GLU A 62 9.72 -6.00 7.48
CA GLU A 62 8.79 -5.52 8.51
C GLU A 62 7.37 -5.43 7.99
N VAL A 63 7.20 -5.02 6.73
CA VAL A 63 5.87 -5.00 6.09
C VAL A 63 5.28 -6.40 6.11
N ASN A 64 6.05 -7.39 5.67
CA ASN A 64 5.57 -8.77 5.62
C ASN A 64 5.22 -9.29 7.01
N GLN A 65 6.03 -8.96 8.01
CA GLN A 65 5.76 -9.37 9.37
C GLN A 65 4.48 -8.74 9.92
N LEU A 66 4.28 -7.47 9.67
CA LEU A 66 3.08 -6.75 10.13
C LEU A 66 1.82 -7.31 9.47
N ILE A 67 1.89 -7.59 8.18
CA ILE A 67 0.75 -8.16 7.45
C ILE A 67 0.42 -9.54 8.00
N LYS A 68 1.44 -10.36 8.24
CA LYS A 68 1.25 -11.70 8.80
C LYS A 68 0.56 -11.61 10.16
N GLU A 69 1.06 -10.76 11.04
CA GLU A 69 0.48 -10.60 12.38
C GLU A 69 -0.95 -10.10 12.31
N TYR A 70 -1.24 -9.19 11.39
CA TYR A 70 -2.58 -8.66 11.22
C TYR A 70 -3.58 -9.76 10.85
N TYR A 71 -3.22 -10.58 9.87
CA TYR A 71 -4.12 -11.66 9.44
C TYR A 71 -4.22 -12.77 10.46
N GLU A 72 -3.15 -13.07 11.19
CA GLU A 72 -3.19 -14.07 12.26
C GLU A 72 -4.09 -13.61 13.40
N SER A 73 -4.09 -12.33 13.73
CA SER A 73 -4.92 -11.82 14.80
C SER A 73 -6.41 -11.88 14.46
N LYS A 74 -6.75 -11.98 13.18
CA LYS A 74 -8.14 -12.06 12.72
C LYS A 74 -8.63 -13.49 12.56
N LYS A 75 -7.75 -14.45 12.67
CA LYS A 75 -8.14 -15.87 12.62
C LYS A 75 -8.62 -16.31 13.99
N HIS A 76 -9.84 -16.79 14.02
CA HIS A 76 -10.43 -17.34 15.22
C HIS A 76 -11.07 -18.69 14.92
#